data_0aae485a66743306119575abe7884078
#
_entry.id   0aae485a66743306119575abe7884078
#
_cell.length_a   1.000
_cell.length_b   1.000
_cell.length_c   1.000
_cell.angle_alpha   90.00
_cell.angle_beta   90.00
_cell.angle_gamma   90.00
#
_symmetry.space_group_name_H-M   'P 1'
#
loop_
_entity.id
_entity.type
_entity.pdbx_description
1 polymer ?
#
loop_
_entity_poly.entity_id
_entity_poly.type
_entity_poly.pdbx_seq_one_letter_code
_entity_poly.pdbx_strand_id
1 'polypeptide(L)'
;MTTLLYTHPACLEHDPGPYHPESPARLRAVLEALDAPEFARLERREAPEAAIEDLARVHPRVFVERLLAAVPASGHRGIDADTILSPASGHAALRAAGAVVAAVDAVVAGEADNAFCAVRPPGHHAEPGRAMGFCLFNNVAIGALRAREVHGLARVAVIDFDVHHGNGTQARFADDPSLFYASTHQFPLYPGTGGAGETGVGNIVNVPLRPLSGSHEFRLGVTRTILPALDAFRPEMVLISAGFDAHRNDPLAQLLLEDADYTWVTERLLEVARQHAGGRVVATLEGGYDLTALKASTAAHLRVLMSV
;
A
#
# COMPACT_ATOMS: atom_id res chain seq x y z
N MET A 1 -22.68 -5.17 -5.04
CA MET A 1 -21.37 -4.59 -4.99
C MET A 1 -20.32 -5.67 -5.04
N THR A 2 -19.33 -5.53 -5.90
CA THR A 2 -18.26 -6.49 -6.13
C THR A 2 -16.94 -5.94 -5.60
N THR A 3 -16.34 -6.65 -4.65
CA THR A 3 -14.98 -6.38 -4.15
C THR A 3 -14.04 -7.48 -4.65
N LEU A 4 -13.00 -7.11 -5.37
CA LEU A 4 -11.98 -8.05 -5.83
C LEU A 4 -10.91 -8.26 -4.76
N LEU A 5 -10.43 -9.49 -4.63
CA LEU A 5 -9.24 -9.84 -3.86
C LEU A 5 -8.18 -10.42 -4.80
N TYR A 6 -7.11 -9.65 -5.02
CA TYR A 6 -5.95 -10.14 -5.78
C TYR A 6 -4.89 -10.70 -4.85
N THR A 7 -4.41 -11.90 -5.15
CA THR A 7 -3.26 -12.54 -4.48
C THR A 7 -2.58 -13.53 -5.43
N HIS A 8 -1.40 -14.03 -5.06
CA HIS A 8 -0.72 -15.09 -5.79
C HIS A 8 0.19 -15.92 -4.87
N PRO A 9 0.30 -17.26 -5.07
CA PRO A 9 1.17 -18.12 -4.26
C PRO A 9 2.63 -17.67 -4.21
N ALA A 10 3.18 -17.12 -5.30
CA ALA A 10 4.53 -16.58 -5.34
C ALA A 10 4.81 -15.55 -4.24
N CYS A 11 3.80 -14.78 -3.82
CA CYS A 11 3.95 -13.83 -2.70
C CYS A 11 4.20 -14.53 -1.35
N LEU A 12 3.89 -15.82 -1.23
CA LEU A 12 4.21 -16.65 -0.05
C LEU A 12 5.61 -17.26 -0.14
N GLU A 13 6.22 -17.28 -1.32
CA GLU A 13 7.53 -17.88 -1.55
C GLU A 13 8.68 -16.88 -1.35
N HIS A 14 8.40 -15.56 -1.40
CA HIS A 14 9.35 -14.54 -1.02
C HIS A 14 9.66 -14.66 0.47
N ASP A 15 10.89 -15.08 0.81
CA ASP A 15 11.33 -15.33 2.19
C ASP A 15 12.65 -14.60 2.46
N PRO A 16 12.62 -13.45 3.16
CA PRO A 16 13.84 -12.70 3.51
C PRO A 16 14.73 -13.39 4.54
N GLY A 17 14.32 -14.54 5.05
CA GLY A 17 15.09 -15.35 6.00
C GLY A 17 14.46 -15.43 7.39
N PRO A 18 15.02 -16.28 8.25
CA PRO A 18 14.51 -16.49 9.59
C PRO A 18 14.64 -15.20 10.42
N TYR A 19 13.65 -14.94 11.26
CA TYR A 19 13.58 -13.77 12.13
C TYR A 19 13.33 -12.42 11.41
N HIS A 20 13.18 -12.42 10.09
CA HIS A 20 12.82 -11.19 9.39
C HIS A 20 11.34 -10.85 9.67
N PRO A 21 11.03 -9.60 10.06
CA PRO A 21 9.64 -9.24 10.39
C PRO A 21 8.71 -9.33 9.17
N GLU A 22 9.17 -8.88 8.00
CA GLU A 22 8.47 -9.05 6.74
C GLU A 22 8.64 -10.50 6.26
N SER A 23 7.71 -11.37 6.59
CA SER A 23 7.79 -12.82 6.39
C SER A 23 6.55 -13.38 5.68
N PRO A 24 6.67 -14.59 5.06
CA PRO A 24 5.52 -15.27 4.47
C PRO A 24 4.34 -15.49 5.42
N ALA A 25 4.61 -15.55 6.73
CA ALA A 25 3.57 -15.72 7.75
C ALA A 25 2.56 -14.56 7.76
N ARG A 26 2.98 -13.36 7.39
CA ARG A 26 2.10 -12.18 7.30
C ARG A 26 0.96 -12.41 6.29
N LEU A 27 1.30 -12.80 5.06
CA LEU A 27 0.29 -13.04 4.03
C LEU A 27 -0.56 -14.28 4.35
N ARG A 28 0.03 -15.34 4.93
CA ARG A 28 -0.77 -16.48 5.41
C ARG A 28 -1.81 -16.04 6.43
N ALA A 29 -1.43 -15.19 7.38
CA ALA A 29 -2.33 -14.65 8.38
C ALA A 29 -3.49 -13.85 7.76
N VAL A 30 -3.20 -13.00 6.77
CA VAL A 30 -4.23 -12.25 6.04
C VAL A 30 -5.17 -13.19 5.30
N LEU A 31 -4.65 -14.13 4.52
CA LEU A 31 -5.47 -15.06 3.74
C LEU A 31 -6.34 -15.94 4.63
N GLU A 32 -5.79 -16.43 5.76
CA GLU A 32 -6.55 -17.19 6.76
C GLU A 32 -7.71 -16.37 7.37
N ALA A 33 -7.50 -15.09 7.65
CA ALA A 33 -8.58 -14.22 8.11
C ALA A 33 -9.69 -14.06 7.06
N LEU A 34 -9.32 -13.99 5.79
CA LEU A 34 -10.23 -13.82 4.67
C LEU A 34 -10.91 -15.13 4.20
N ASP A 35 -10.57 -16.27 4.79
CA ASP A 35 -11.29 -17.54 4.58
C ASP A 35 -12.54 -17.67 5.47
N ALA A 36 -12.76 -16.72 6.39
CA ALA A 36 -13.97 -16.70 7.22
C ALA A 36 -15.23 -16.51 6.36
N PRO A 37 -16.38 -17.13 6.75
CA PRO A 37 -17.62 -17.10 5.96
C PRO A 37 -18.12 -15.70 5.59
N GLU A 38 -17.83 -14.70 6.40
CA GLU A 38 -18.22 -13.31 6.13
C GLU A 38 -17.56 -12.73 4.87
N PHE A 39 -16.40 -13.26 4.45
CA PHE A 39 -15.66 -12.86 3.26
C PHE A 39 -15.96 -13.74 2.02
N ALA A 40 -16.95 -14.64 2.08
CA ALA A 40 -17.28 -15.54 0.97
C ALA A 40 -17.74 -14.81 -0.31
N ARG A 41 -18.14 -13.53 -0.20
CA ARG A 41 -18.52 -12.69 -1.35
C ARG A 41 -17.32 -12.01 -2.03
N LEU A 42 -16.11 -12.09 -1.50
CA LEU A 42 -14.91 -11.60 -2.18
C LEU A 42 -14.68 -12.40 -3.46
N GLU A 43 -14.60 -11.69 -4.58
CA GLU A 43 -14.20 -12.30 -5.85
C GLU A 43 -12.69 -12.42 -5.91
N ARG A 44 -12.18 -13.65 -5.73
CA ARG A 44 -10.75 -13.93 -5.68
C ARG A 44 -10.19 -14.07 -7.09
N ARG A 45 -9.12 -13.35 -7.39
CA ARG A 45 -8.39 -13.39 -8.65
C ARG A 45 -6.90 -13.60 -8.41
N GLU A 46 -6.26 -14.39 -9.26
CA GLU A 46 -4.80 -14.50 -9.28
C GLU A 46 -4.19 -13.21 -9.81
N ALA A 47 -3.19 -12.70 -9.11
CA ALA A 47 -2.43 -11.55 -9.55
C ALA A 47 -1.58 -11.90 -10.78
N PRO A 48 -1.72 -11.20 -11.92
CA PRO A 48 -0.79 -11.36 -13.05
C PRO A 48 0.60 -10.80 -12.69
N GLU A 49 1.61 -11.09 -13.49
CA GLU A 49 2.87 -10.36 -13.43
C GLU A 49 2.71 -8.98 -14.07
N ALA A 50 3.28 -7.96 -13.43
CA ALA A 50 3.38 -6.65 -14.04
C ALA A 50 4.32 -6.70 -15.26
N ALA A 51 3.95 -6.01 -16.32
CA ALA A 51 4.86 -5.77 -17.43
C ALA A 51 5.99 -4.83 -17.01
N ILE A 52 7.17 -4.98 -17.62
CA ILE A 52 8.31 -4.09 -17.35
C ILE A 52 7.93 -2.62 -17.65
N GLU A 53 7.07 -2.40 -18.63
CA GLU A 53 6.54 -1.09 -19.00
C GLU A 53 5.74 -0.44 -17.89
N ASP A 54 4.99 -1.21 -17.10
CA ASP A 54 4.24 -0.70 -15.95
C ASP A 54 5.17 -0.34 -14.79
N LEU A 55 6.15 -1.19 -14.51
CA LEU A 55 7.19 -0.87 -13.52
C LEU A 55 7.99 0.38 -13.93
N ALA A 56 8.25 0.54 -15.23
CA ALA A 56 9.04 1.65 -15.77
C ALA A 56 8.34 3.02 -15.69
N ARG A 57 7.06 3.08 -15.32
CA ARG A 57 6.34 4.34 -15.01
C ARG A 57 6.85 4.99 -13.73
N VAL A 58 7.31 4.19 -12.78
CA VAL A 58 7.82 4.63 -11.48
C VAL A 58 9.33 4.53 -11.42
N HIS A 59 9.87 3.41 -11.87
CA HIS A 59 11.28 3.05 -11.72
C HIS A 59 12.00 3.10 -13.07
N PRO A 60 13.16 3.74 -13.20
CA PRO A 60 13.93 3.65 -14.45
C PRO A 60 14.13 2.18 -14.87
N ARG A 61 13.92 1.88 -16.16
CA ARG A 61 14.05 0.51 -16.72
C ARG A 61 15.34 -0.18 -16.29
N VAL A 62 16.46 0.55 -16.30
CA VAL A 62 17.76 0.04 -15.88
C VAL A 62 17.77 -0.40 -14.40
N PHE A 63 17.02 0.29 -13.53
CA PHE A 63 16.87 -0.13 -12.14
C PHE A 63 16.06 -1.43 -12.05
N VAL A 64 14.93 -1.52 -12.75
CA VAL A 64 14.08 -2.72 -12.79
C VAL A 64 14.89 -3.93 -13.23
N GLU A 65 15.57 -3.84 -14.37
CA GLU A 65 16.38 -4.92 -14.93
C GLU A 65 17.52 -5.35 -14.00
N ARG A 66 18.20 -4.37 -13.39
CA ARG A 66 19.27 -4.63 -12.41
C ARG A 66 18.73 -5.33 -11.15
N LEU A 67 17.58 -4.90 -10.63
CA LEU A 67 16.98 -5.49 -9.44
C LEU A 67 16.56 -6.94 -9.70
N LEU A 68 15.92 -7.20 -10.83
CA LEU A 68 15.51 -8.57 -11.23
C LEU A 68 16.73 -9.47 -11.47
N ALA A 69 17.80 -8.94 -12.09
CA ALA A 69 19.05 -9.67 -12.29
C ALA A 69 19.83 -9.89 -10.96
N ALA A 70 19.52 -9.13 -9.93
CA ALA A 70 20.13 -9.30 -8.61
C ALA A 70 19.52 -10.43 -7.78
N VAL A 71 18.37 -10.99 -8.19
CA VAL A 71 17.71 -12.11 -7.49
C VAL A 71 18.64 -13.32 -7.48
N PRO A 72 18.96 -13.88 -6.30
CA PRO A 72 19.88 -15.00 -6.21
C PRO A 72 19.23 -16.30 -6.68
N ALA A 73 20.00 -17.20 -7.27
CA ALA A 73 19.52 -18.54 -7.63
C ALA A 73 19.32 -19.44 -6.41
N SER A 74 19.98 -19.14 -5.29
CA SER A 74 19.86 -19.85 -4.01
C SER A 74 20.29 -18.95 -2.85
N GLY A 75 19.80 -19.24 -1.64
CA GLY A 75 20.12 -18.45 -0.44
C GLY A 75 19.52 -17.05 -0.46
N HIS A 76 20.18 -16.12 0.19
CA HIS A 76 19.71 -14.74 0.38
C HIS A 76 20.73 -13.72 -0.09
N ARG A 77 20.25 -12.57 -0.57
CA ARG A 77 21.08 -11.42 -0.96
C ARG A 77 20.50 -10.14 -0.39
N GLY A 78 21.25 -9.46 0.49
CA GLY A 78 20.90 -8.11 0.96
C GLY A 78 21.06 -7.08 -0.17
N ILE A 79 20.08 -6.20 -0.31
CA ILE A 79 20.15 -5.00 -1.17
C ILE A 79 20.60 -3.80 -0.34
N ASP A 80 20.05 -3.71 0.87
CA ASP A 80 20.50 -2.79 1.93
C ASP A 80 20.44 -3.50 3.30
N ALA A 81 20.39 -2.73 4.38
CA ALA A 81 20.47 -3.29 5.75
C ALA A 81 19.27 -4.19 6.11
N ASP A 82 18.11 -3.98 5.49
CA ASP A 82 16.84 -4.62 5.85
C ASP A 82 16.04 -5.18 4.66
N THR A 83 16.50 -4.97 3.43
CA THR A 83 15.81 -5.43 2.22
C THR A 83 16.55 -6.62 1.61
N ILE A 84 15.98 -7.79 1.73
CA ILE A 84 16.64 -9.07 1.41
C ILE A 84 15.90 -9.79 0.29
N LEU A 85 16.66 -10.21 -0.74
CA LEU A 85 16.17 -11.06 -1.82
C LEU A 85 16.38 -12.54 -1.49
N SER A 86 15.39 -13.35 -1.84
CA SER A 86 15.42 -14.80 -1.96
C SER A 86 15.15 -15.21 -3.41
N PRO A 87 15.29 -16.47 -3.81
CA PRO A 87 15.09 -16.90 -5.20
C PRO A 87 13.72 -16.55 -5.78
N ALA A 88 12.68 -16.51 -4.95
CA ALA A 88 11.33 -16.17 -5.38
C ALA A 88 11.02 -14.67 -5.39
N SER A 89 11.91 -13.81 -4.87
CA SER A 89 11.61 -12.39 -4.64
C SER A 89 11.25 -11.62 -5.91
N GLY A 90 11.92 -11.91 -7.02
CA GLY A 90 11.62 -11.26 -8.30
C GLY A 90 10.22 -11.58 -8.81
N HIS A 91 9.85 -12.86 -8.78
CA HIS A 91 8.51 -13.31 -9.18
C HIS A 91 7.42 -12.72 -8.26
N ALA A 92 7.64 -12.78 -6.95
CA ALA A 92 6.72 -12.18 -5.98
C ALA A 92 6.53 -10.68 -6.20
N ALA A 93 7.61 -9.93 -6.44
CA ALA A 93 7.55 -8.49 -6.69
C ALA A 93 6.79 -8.13 -7.98
N LEU A 94 6.99 -8.93 -9.06
CA LEU A 94 6.21 -8.77 -10.29
C LEU A 94 4.73 -9.05 -10.07
N ARG A 95 4.38 -10.07 -9.27
CA ARG A 95 2.99 -10.38 -8.91
C ARG A 95 2.37 -9.34 -8.00
N ALA A 96 3.14 -8.78 -7.05
CA ALA A 96 2.65 -7.72 -6.17
C ALA A 96 2.29 -6.44 -6.94
N ALA A 97 3.19 -5.99 -7.83
CA ALA A 97 2.90 -4.85 -8.69
C ALA A 97 1.76 -5.15 -9.69
N GLY A 98 1.76 -6.35 -10.29
CA GLY A 98 0.74 -6.80 -11.23
C GLY A 98 -0.66 -6.90 -10.64
N ALA A 99 -0.76 -7.24 -9.34
CA ALA A 99 -2.02 -7.22 -8.61
C ALA A 99 -2.65 -5.82 -8.60
N VAL A 100 -1.85 -4.80 -8.29
CA VAL A 100 -2.35 -3.42 -8.23
C VAL A 100 -2.70 -2.90 -9.62
N VAL A 101 -1.89 -3.22 -10.64
CA VAL A 101 -2.20 -2.90 -12.05
C VAL A 101 -3.53 -3.51 -12.47
N ALA A 102 -3.71 -4.82 -12.25
CA ALA A 102 -4.95 -5.51 -12.62
C ALA A 102 -6.17 -5.02 -11.81
N ALA A 103 -5.98 -4.69 -10.54
CA ALA A 103 -7.03 -4.12 -9.71
C ALA A 103 -7.49 -2.74 -10.22
N VAL A 104 -6.54 -1.89 -10.59
CA VAL A 104 -6.83 -0.58 -11.21
C VAL A 104 -7.59 -0.77 -12.52
N ASP A 105 -7.12 -1.66 -13.41
CA ASP A 105 -7.76 -1.93 -14.70
C ASP A 105 -9.21 -2.40 -14.50
N ALA A 106 -9.45 -3.35 -13.60
CA ALA A 106 -10.78 -3.89 -13.34
C ALA A 106 -11.74 -2.84 -12.73
N VAL A 107 -11.26 -2.04 -11.77
CA VAL A 107 -12.08 -1.00 -11.14
C VAL A 107 -12.40 0.14 -12.11
N VAL A 108 -11.45 0.55 -12.95
CA VAL A 108 -11.70 1.59 -13.97
C VAL A 108 -12.65 1.09 -15.07
N ALA A 109 -12.53 -0.19 -15.45
CA ALA A 109 -13.44 -0.81 -16.41
C ALA A 109 -14.86 -1.02 -15.86
N GLY A 110 -15.07 -0.84 -14.55
CA GLY A 110 -16.37 -1.09 -13.90
C GLY A 110 -16.69 -2.57 -13.71
N GLU A 111 -15.68 -3.46 -13.77
CA GLU A 111 -15.85 -4.88 -13.44
C GLU A 111 -16.03 -5.12 -11.95
N ALA A 112 -15.54 -4.18 -11.14
CA ALA A 112 -15.71 -4.17 -9.70
C ALA A 112 -15.81 -2.75 -9.15
N ASP A 113 -16.42 -2.62 -7.99
CA ASP A 113 -16.54 -1.33 -7.31
C ASP A 113 -15.23 -0.93 -6.61
N ASN A 114 -14.53 -1.92 -6.05
CA ASN A 114 -13.23 -1.73 -5.40
C ASN A 114 -12.42 -3.04 -5.39
N ALA A 115 -11.15 -2.94 -4.95
CA ALA A 115 -10.28 -4.10 -4.84
C ALA A 115 -9.31 -3.99 -3.66
N PHE A 116 -8.91 -5.14 -3.13
CA PHE A 116 -7.81 -5.29 -2.20
C PHE A 116 -6.74 -6.24 -2.77
N CYS A 117 -5.48 -5.81 -2.73
CA CYS A 117 -4.33 -6.61 -3.16
C CYS A 117 -3.63 -7.18 -1.93
N ALA A 118 -3.90 -8.44 -1.60
CA ALA A 118 -3.24 -9.19 -0.54
C ALA A 118 -1.93 -9.76 -1.08
N VAL A 119 -0.89 -8.96 -1.11
CA VAL A 119 0.38 -9.27 -1.78
C VAL A 119 1.60 -8.96 -0.91
N ARG A 120 2.73 -9.54 -1.26
CA ARG A 120 4.08 -9.28 -0.74
C ARG A 120 5.06 -9.44 -1.90
N PRO A 121 6.22 -8.72 -1.86
CA PRO A 121 6.66 -7.73 -0.87
C PRO A 121 5.81 -6.46 -0.89
N PRO A 122 5.88 -5.62 0.18
CA PRO A 122 5.28 -4.30 0.21
C PRO A 122 5.96 -3.35 -0.79
N GLY A 123 5.47 -2.10 -0.91
CA GLY A 123 5.92 -1.23 -1.99
C GLY A 123 6.23 0.22 -1.63
N HIS A 124 5.60 0.83 -0.65
CA HIS A 124 5.57 2.28 -0.47
C HIS A 124 6.92 2.95 -0.17
N HIS A 125 7.92 2.18 0.31
CA HIS A 125 9.28 2.69 0.52
C HIS A 125 10.17 2.66 -0.72
N ALA A 126 9.84 1.86 -1.74
CA ALA A 126 10.66 1.78 -2.94
C ALA A 126 10.66 3.12 -3.70
N GLU A 127 11.81 3.81 -3.66
CA GLU A 127 12.02 5.05 -4.40
C GLU A 127 12.24 4.76 -5.90
N PRO A 128 12.15 5.73 -6.78
CA PRO A 128 12.34 5.50 -8.21
C PRO A 128 13.61 4.71 -8.57
N GLY A 129 14.71 4.97 -7.91
CA GLY A 129 16.01 4.32 -8.19
C GLY A 129 16.55 3.41 -7.07
N ARG A 130 15.76 3.12 -6.04
CA ARG A 130 16.23 2.41 -4.85
C ARG A 130 15.15 1.54 -4.22
N ALA A 131 15.42 0.24 -4.07
CA ALA A 131 14.67 -0.67 -3.24
C ALA A 131 15.15 -0.51 -1.78
N MET A 132 14.23 -0.41 -0.82
CA MET A 132 14.52 -0.21 0.60
C MET A 132 13.28 -0.49 1.46
N GLY A 133 13.45 -0.65 2.78
CA GLY A 133 12.33 -0.83 3.70
C GLY A 133 11.48 -2.05 3.35
N PHE A 134 12.09 -3.19 3.05
CA PHE A 134 11.45 -4.42 2.59
C PHE A 134 10.81 -4.33 1.19
N CYS A 135 10.73 -3.13 0.58
CA CYS A 135 10.04 -2.85 -0.68
C CYS A 135 10.99 -2.99 -1.88
N LEU A 136 10.54 -3.72 -2.91
CA LEU A 136 11.32 -3.92 -4.13
C LEU A 136 10.86 -2.99 -5.25
N PHE A 137 9.58 -2.93 -5.53
CA PHE A 137 8.93 -1.98 -6.44
C PHE A 137 7.79 -1.28 -5.72
N ASN A 138 7.49 -0.05 -6.11
CA ASN A 138 6.42 0.72 -5.49
C ASN A 138 5.06 0.35 -6.10
N ASN A 139 4.43 -0.68 -5.54
CA ASN A 139 3.20 -1.27 -6.05
C ASN A 139 2.07 -0.24 -6.21
N VAL A 140 1.83 0.58 -5.18
CA VAL A 140 0.74 1.57 -5.19
C VAL A 140 1.00 2.70 -6.18
N ALA A 141 2.23 3.20 -6.28
CA ALA A 141 2.59 4.24 -7.24
C ALA A 141 2.51 3.75 -8.69
N ILE A 142 2.88 2.48 -8.96
CA ILE A 142 2.72 1.85 -10.27
C ILE A 142 1.24 1.82 -10.66
N GLY A 143 0.36 1.42 -9.74
CA GLY A 143 -1.08 1.46 -9.97
C GLY A 143 -1.61 2.87 -10.20
N ALA A 144 -1.15 3.86 -9.43
CA ALA A 144 -1.57 5.25 -9.61
C ALA A 144 -1.18 5.79 -11.00
N LEU A 145 0.04 5.49 -11.46
CA LEU A 145 0.46 5.88 -12.80
C LEU A 145 -0.23 5.08 -13.92
N ARG A 146 -0.58 3.83 -13.67
CA ARG A 146 -1.44 3.05 -14.58
C ARG A 146 -2.78 3.74 -14.75
N ALA A 147 -3.45 4.14 -13.67
CA ALA A 147 -4.71 4.85 -13.71
C ALA A 147 -4.61 6.17 -14.49
N ARG A 148 -3.53 6.91 -14.28
CA ARG A 148 -3.32 8.20 -14.92
C ARG A 148 -2.93 8.09 -16.40
N GLU A 149 -1.91 7.28 -16.71
CA GLU A 149 -1.29 7.28 -18.04
C GLU A 149 -1.97 6.35 -19.04
N VAL A 150 -2.59 5.26 -18.57
CA VAL A 150 -3.27 4.29 -19.44
C VAL A 150 -4.76 4.56 -19.50
N HIS A 151 -5.38 4.85 -18.34
CA HIS A 151 -6.82 5.10 -18.27
C HIS A 151 -7.20 6.58 -18.37
N GLY A 152 -6.22 7.49 -18.42
CA GLY A 152 -6.45 8.93 -18.64
C GLY A 152 -7.11 9.66 -17.47
N LEU A 153 -7.08 9.08 -16.25
CA LEU A 153 -7.59 9.78 -15.07
C LEU A 153 -6.70 10.99 -14.76
N ALA A 154 -7.32 12.17 -14.64
CA ALA A 154 -6.57 13.42 -14.49
C ALA A 154 -5.99 13.61 -13.09
N ARG A 155 -6.64 13.07 -12.06
CA ARG A 155 -6.25 13.21 -10.65
C ARG A 155 -6.34 11.88 -9.92
N VAL A 156 -5.20 11.40 -9.43
CA VAL A 156 -5.12 10.13 -8.69
C VAL A 156 -4.51 10.39 -7.31
N ALA A 157 -5.15 9.90 -6.26
CA ALA A 157 -4.69 10.05 -4.89
C ALA A 157 -4.21 8.73 -4.31
N VAL A 158 -3.12 8.76 -3.55
CA VAL A 158 -2.67 7.69 -2.67
C VAL A 158 -2.76 8.17 -1.23
N ILE A 159 -3.46 7.42 -0.38
CA ILE A 159 -3.54 7.64 1.05
C ILE A 159 -2.86 6.48 1.75
N ASP A 160 -1.92 6.81 2.62
CA ASP A 160 -1.04 5.87 3.28
C ASP A 160 -1.25 5.95 4.80
N PHE A 161 -1.69 4.88 5.42
CA PHE A 161 -1.84 4.79 6.86
C PHE A 161 -0.92 3.72 7.49
N ASP A 162 0.08 3.23 6.76
CA ASP A 162 1.21 2.52 7.33
C ASP A 162 1.87 3.39 8.42
N VAL A 163 2.44 2.76 9.43
CA VAL A 163 3.12 3.52 10.52
C VAL A 163 4.38 4.21 10.06
N HIS A 164 4.97 3.72 8.96
CA HIS A 164 6.16 4.31 8.34
C HIS A 164 5.75 5.28 7.22
N HIS A 165 6.51 6.34 7.05
CA HIS A 165 6.32 7.25 5.93
C HIS A 165 6.65 6.57 4.60
N GLY A 166 5.75 6.60 3.63
CA GLY A 166 5.94 6.05 2.28
C GLY A 166 6.80 6.98 1.42
N ASN A 167 8.09 7.08 1.75
CA ASN A 167 9.05 7.96 1.08
C ASN A 167 9.16 7.72 -0.42
N GLY A 168 9.02 6.47 -0.86
CA GLY A 168 9.07 6.11 -2.28
C GLY A 168 7.89 6.68 -3.07
N THR A 169 6.69 6.59 -2.52
CA THR A 169 5.49 7.17 -3.11
C THR A 169 5.57 8.69 -3.15
N GLN A 170 5.96 9.32 -2.03
CA GLN A 170 6.18 10.76 -1.97
C GLN A 170 7.22 11.22 -3.00
N ALA A 171 8.37 10.55 -3.08
CA ALA A 171 9.44 10.91 -4.01
C ALA A 171 8.99 10.87 -5.48
N ARG A 172 8.11 9.91 -5.85
CA ARG A 172 7.57 9.82 -7.21
C ARG A 172 6.53 10.89 -7.51
N PHE A 173 5.78 11.34 -6.49
CA PHE A 173 4.64 12.24 -6.67
C PHE A 173 4.99 13.72 -6.48
N ALA A 174 6.08 14.03 -5.80
CA ALA A 174 6.38 15.38 -5.29
C ALA A 174 6.32 16.50 -6.35
N ASP A 175 6.69 16.20 -7.59
CA ASP A 175 6.77 17.17 -8.67
C ASP A 175 5.58 17.09 -9.66
N ASP A 176 4.57 16.25 -9.41
CA ASP A 176 3.44 16.04 -10.30
C ASP A 176 2.10 16.45 -9.64
N PRO A 177 1.55 17.63 -9.94
CA PRO A 177 0.33 18.12 -9.30
C PRO A 177 -0.93 17.31 -9.63
N SER A 178 -0.86 16.36 -10.57
CA SER A 178 -1.96 15.45 -10.90
C SER A 178 -2.01 14.21 -10.00
N LEU A 179 -0.98 14.02 -9.18
CA LEU A 179 -0.86 12.94 -8.21
C LEU A 179 -0.89 13.55 -6.81
N PHE A 180 -1.65 12.95 -5.90
CA PHE A 180 -1.75 13.38 -4.51
C PHE A 180 -1.28 12.26 -3.59
N TYR A 181 -0.46 12.60 -2.62
CA TYR A 181 -0.04 11.68 -1.57
C TYR A 181 -0.31 12.28 -0.20
N ALA A 182 -0.96 11.50 0.67
CA ALA A 182 -1.11 11.86 2.07
C ALA A 182 -0.78 10.68 2.98
N SER A 183 -0.06 10.94 4.05
CA SER A 183 0.39 9.93 5.00
C SER A 183 0.17 10.36 6.44
N THR A 184 -0.30 9.40 7.25
CA THR A 184 -0.17 9.44 8.72
C THR A 184 0.90 8.45 9.12
N HIS A 185 1.93 8.87 9.83
CA HIS A 185 3.04 7.99 10.23
C HIS A 185 3.65 8.43 11.55
N GLN A 186 4.32 7.51 12.24
CA GLN A 186 5.08 7.88 13.42
C GLN A 186 6.32 8.71 13.04
N PHE A 187 6.59 9.77 13.78
CA PHE A 187 7.78 10.59 13.59
C PHE A 187 8.34 11.07 14.95
N PRO A 188 9.66 10.90 15.21
CA PRO A 188 10.65 10.26 14.34
C PRO A 188 10.51 8.73 14.29
N LEU A 189 10.67 8.16 13.10
CA LEU A 189 10.77 6.72 12.84
C LEU A 189 11.43 6.52 11.46
N TYR A 190 11.76 5.28 11.07
CA TYR A 190 12.17 4.95 9.72
C TYR A 190 11.12 5.46 8.69
N PRO A 191 11.53 5.97 7.53
CA PRO A 191 12.88 6.16 7.02
C PRO A 191 13.52 7.52 7.44
N GLY A 192 12.89 8.30 8.31
CA GLY A 192 13.38 9.61 8.77
C GLY A 192 12.92 10.79 7.91
N THR A 193 11.98 10.58 7.01
CA THR A 193 11.31 11.58 6.14
C THR A 193 9.84 11.74 6.52
N GLY A 194 9.11 12.59 5.83
CA GLY A 194 7.68 12.82 6.07
C GLY A 194 7.40 13.95 7.07
N GLY A 195 8.31 14.91 7.18
CA GLY A 195 8.04 16.12 7.96
C GLY A 195 6.84 16.91 7.39
N ALA A 196 6.05 17.56 8.26
CA ALA A 196 4.88 18.33 7.83
C ALA A 196 5.20 19.47 6.84
N GLY A 197 6.47 19.86 6.72
CA GLY A 197 6.94 20.87 5.75
C GLY A 197 7.29 20.29 4.38
N GLU A 198 7.27 18.98 4.19
CA GLU A 198 7.52 18.32 2.91
C GLU A 198 6.21 18.28 2.12
N THR A 199 5.96 19.28 1.29
CA THR A 199 4.67 19.52 0.64
C THR A 199 4.68 19.29 -0.86
N GLY A 200 5.82 18.93 -1.46
CA GLY A 200 5.96 18.82 -2.92
C GLY A 200 5.59 20.13 -3.62
N VAL A 201 4.84 20.04 -4.70
CA VAL A 201 4.26 21.21 -5.39
C VAL A 201 2.87 21.59 -4.82
N GLY A 202 2.60 21.24 -3.56
CA GLY A 202 1.34 21.44 -2.86
C GLY A 202 0.42 20.23 -2.86
N ASN A 203 0.92 19.09 -3.28
CA ASN A 203 0.20 17.84 -3.48
C ASN A 203 0.62 16.73 -2.49
N ILE A 204 1.52 17.03 -1.58
CA ILE A 204 1.99 16.12 -0.52
C ILE A 204 1.48 16.62 0.82
N VAL A 205 0.87 15.73 1.61
CA VAL A 205 0.27 16.04 2.91
C VAL A 205 0.77 15.04 3.96
N ASN A 206 1.72 15.45 4.76
CA ASN A 206 2.29 14.64 5.84
C ASN A 206 1.69 15.00 7.19
N VAL A 207 1.22 14.00 7.93
CA VAL A 207 0.73 14.10 9.30
C VAL A 207 1.61 13.25 10.21
N PRO A 208 2.78 13.79 10.63
CA PRO A 208 3.66 13.10 11.57
C PRO A 208 3.02 13.00 12.96
N LEU A 209 2.90 11.78 13.46
CA LEU A 209 2.35 11.46 14.77
C LEU A 209 3.50 11.15 15.74
N ARG A 210 3.40 11.64 16.97
CA ARG A 210 4.39 11.31 18.00
C ARG A 210 4.26 9.85 18.45
N PRO A 211 5.34 9.21 18.91
CA PRO A 211 5.23 7.94 19.61
C PRO A 211 4.14 7.99 20.70
N LEU A 212 3.42 6.89 20.87
CA LEU A 212 2.28 6.74 21.77
C LEU A 212 1.01 7.52 21.39
N SER A 213 0.97 8.16 20.21
CA SER A 213 -0.29 8.68 19.66
C SER A 213 -1.25 7.53 19.37
N GLY A 214 -2.52 7.73 19.71
CA GLY A 214 -3.58 6.74 19.51
C GLY A 214 -4.68 7.24 18.58
N SER A 215 -5.87 6.65 18.73
CA SER A 215 -7.05 6.93 17.91
C SER A 215 -7.37 8.41 17.83
N HIS A 216 -7.25 9.14 18.94
CA HIS A 216 -7.62 10.57 18.98
C HIS A 216 -6.73 11.40 18.03
N GLU A 217 -5.41 11.30 18.18
CA GLU A 217 -4.44 12.07 17.38
C GLU A 217 -4.50 11.66 15.91
N PHE A 218 -4.61 10.36 15.63
CA PHE A 218 -4.76 9.81 14.29
C PHE A 218 -6.00 10.38 13.60
N ARG A 219 -7.18 10.19 14.21
CA ARG A 219 -8.45 10.67 13.64
C ARG A 219 -8.50 12.18 13.49
N LEU A 220 -7.91 12.92 14.45
CA LEU A 220 -7.80 14.36 14.37
C LEU A 220 -6.94 14.81 13.18
N GLY A 221 -5.78 14.18 12.97
CA GLY A 221 -4.88 14.44 11.86
C GLY A 221 -5.55 14.16 10.51
N VAL A 222 -6.19 13.00 10.38
CA VAL A 222 -6.96 12.66 9.18
C VAL A 222 -8.07 13.67 8.92
N THR A 223 -8.92 13.97 9.93
CA THR A 223 -10.09 14.83 9.77
C THR A 223 -9.72 16.29 9.47
N ARG A 224 -8.68 16.82 10.12
CA ARG A 224 -8.33 18.25 10.00
C ARG A 224 -7.35 18.56 8.88
N THR A 225 -6.60 17.55 8.41
CA THR A 225 -5.51 17.79 7.47
C THR A 225 -5.70 16.99 6.18
N ILE A 226 -5.82 15.66 6.26
CA ILE A 226 -5.88 14.81 5.06
C ILE A 226 -7.19 14.95 4.33
N LEU A 227 -8.33 14.77 5.01
CA LEU A 227 -9.64 14.77 4.33
C LEU A 227 -9.96 16.11 3.66
N PRO A 228 -9.72 17.29 4.26
CA PRO A 228 -9.94 18.56 3.56
C PRO A 228 -9.05 18.76 2.33
N ALA A 229 -7.78 18.33 2.40
CA ALA A 229 -6.86 18.42 1.28
C ALA A 229 -7.24 17.45 0.15
N LEU A 230 -7.64 16.23 0.49
CA LEU A 230 -8.11 15.22 -0.46
C LEU A 230 -9.42 15.65 -1.12
N ASP A 231 -10.35 16.23 -0.37
CA ASP A 231 -11.60 16.79 -0.90
C ASP A 231 -11.33 17.93 -1.89
N ALA A 232 -10.41 18.84 -1.55
CA ALA A 232 -10.00 19.93 -2.42
C ALA A 232 -9.28 19.44 -3.70
N PHE A 233 -8.52 18.35 -3.60
CA PHE A 233 -7.84 17.71 -4.75
C PHE A 233 -8.83 17.08 -5.73
N ARG A 234 -9.98 16.59 -5.25
CA ARG A 234 -11.07 15.99 -6.05
C ARG A 234 -10.56 14.80 -6.89
N PRO A 235 -10.06 13.74 -6.26
CA PRO A 235 -9.49 12.60 -6.97
C PRO A 235 -10.52 11.90 -7.86
N GLU A 236 -10.08 11.34 -8.97
CA GLU A 236 -10.88 10.48 -9.86
C GLU A 236 -10.68 8.99 -9.53
N MET A 237 -9.67 8.69 -8.71
CA MET A 237 -9.42 7.39 -8.11
C MET A 237 -8.65 7.57 -6.80
N VAL A 238 -8.95 6.74 -5.80
CA VAL A 238 -8.21 6.68 -4.53
C VAL A 238 -7.52 5.33 -4.44
N LEU A 239 -6.20 5.33 -4.27
CA LEU A 239 -5.46 4.14 -3.87
C LEU A 239 -5.09 4.25 -2.38
N ILE A 240 -4.93 3.10 -1.73
CA ILE A 240 -4.61 3.03 -0.31
C ILE A 240 -3.39 2.14 -0.12
N SER A 241 -2.31 2.69 0.44
CA SER A 241 -1.24 1.92 1.07
C SER A 241 -1.74 1.49 2.45
N ALA A 242 -2.17 0.24 2.54
CA ALA A 242 -2.83 -0.31 3.71
C ALA A 242 -1.82 -1.08 4.57
N GLY A 243 -1.05 -0.35 5.37
CA GLY A 243 -0.22 -0.92 6.44
C GLY A 243 -1.02 -1.00 7.75
N PHE A 244 -0.79 -2.06 8.51
CA PHE A 244 -1.49 -2.30 9.77
C PHE A 244 -0.54 -2.30 10.98
N ASP A 245 0.67 -1.79 10.80
CA ASP A 245 1.73 -1.70 11.79
C ASP A 245 1.66 -0.48 12.72
N ALA A 246 0.70 0.43 12.49
CA ALA A 246 0.32 1.44 13.48
C ALA A 246 -0.50 0.86 14.64
N HIS A 247 -0.88 -0.43 14.58
CA HIS A 247 -1.63 -1.10 15.65
C HIS A 247 -0.79 -1.21 16.92
N ARG A 248 -1.44 -1.01 18.08
CA ARG A 248 -0.81 -0.98 19.41
C ARG A 248 0.03 -2.20 19.80
N ASN A 249 -0.18 -3.34 19.14
CA ASN A 249 0.54 -4.58 19.37
C ASN A 249 1.71 -4.79 18.39
N ASP A 250 1.91 -3.89 17.44
CA ASP A 250 2.97 -4.05 16.45
C ASP A 250 4.35 -3.88 17.09
N PRO A 251 5.30 -4.78 16.81
CA PRO A 251 6.62 -4.74 17.42
C PRO A 251 7.57 -3.68 16.83
N LEU A 252 7.25 -3.09 15.66
CA LEU A 252 8.17 -2.20 14.96
C LEU A 252 7.93 -0.71 15.24
N ALA A 253 6.80 -0.36 15.87
CA ALA A 253 6.45 1.03 16.14
C ALA A 253 5.77 1.20 17.50
N GLN A 254 5.39 2.44 17.81
CA GLN A 254 4.84 2.80 19.10
C GLN A 254 3.51 3.56 19.01
N LEU A 255 2.86 3.58 17.83
CA LEU A 255 1.50 4.08 17.74
C LEU A 255 0.53 3.11 18.42
N LEU A 256 -0.62 3.62 18.84
CA LEU A 256 -1.59 2.89 19.65
C LEU A 256 -2.96 2.81 18.96
N LEU A 257 -2.97 2.55 17.63
CA LEU A 257 -4.21 2.34 16.89
C LEU A 257 -4.83 0.97 17.22
N GLU A 258 -6.12 0.89 16.99
CA GLU A 258 -6.93 -0.31 17.17
C GLU A 258 -7.67 -0.64 15.86
N ASP A 259 -8.23 -1.84 15.74
CA ASP A 259 -8.99 -2.27 14.54
C ASP A 259 -10.08 -1.28 14.14
N ALA A 260 -10.72 -0.64 15.13
CA ALA A 260 -11.74 0.39 14.91
C ALA A 260 -11.21 1.66 14.19
N ASP A 261 -9.91 1.92 14.22
CA ASP A 261 -9.31 3.05 13.52
C ASP A 261 -9.17 2.76 12.04
N TYR A 262 -8.83 1.52 11.68
CA TYR A 262 -8.77 1.07 10.29
C TYR A 262 -10.17 0.98 9.66
N THR A 263 -11.17 0.54 10.42
CA THR A 263 -12.58 0.65 10.02
C THR A 263 -12.93 2.09 9.70
N TRP A 264 -12.70 2.99 10.66
CA TRP A 264 -13.08 4.39 10.57
C TRP A 264 -12.38 5.12 9.41
N VAL A 265 -11.06 4.97 9.24
CA VAL A 265 -10.35 5.65 8.15
C VAL A 265 -10.79 5.15 6.79
N THR A 266 -11.05 3.84 6.66
CA THR A 266 -11.55 3.26 5.42
C THR A 266 -12.92 3.84 5.05
N GLU A 267 -13.85 3.95 6.01
CA GLU A 267 -15.16 4.59 5.78
C GLU A 267 -15.00 6.02 5.27
N ARG A 268 -14.13 6.82 5.90
CA ARG A 268 -13.89 8.23 5.48
C ARG A 268 -13.32 8.31 4.06
N LEU A 269 -12.39 7.44 3.70
CA LEU A 269 -11.80 7.41 2.36
C LEU A 269 -12.83 6.98 1.30
N LEU A 270 -13.69 6.02 1.63
CA LEU A 270 -14.78 5.61 0.74
C LEU A 270 -15.83 6.72 0.54
N GLU A 271 -16.09 7.54 1.56
CA GLU A 271 -16.97 8.71 1.41
C GLU A 271 -16.42 9.70 0.39
N VAL A 272 -15.12 10.03 0.48
CA VAL A 272 -14.47 10.90 -0.51
C VAL A 272 -14.45 10.27 -1.90
N ALA A 273 -14.17 8.97 -1.99
CA ALA A 273 -14.19 8.24 -3.26
C ALA A 273 -15.58 8.24 -3.92
N ARG A 274 -16.67 8.08 -3.14
CA ARG A 274 -18.04 8.20 -3.66
C ARG A 274 -18.33 9.60 -4.17
N GLN A 275 -17.88 10.60 -3.45
CA GLN A 275 -18.13 12.00 -3.80
C GLN A 275 -17.41 12.44 -5.07
N HIS A 276 -16.17 12.02 -5.30
CA HIS A 276 -15.31 12.54 -6.36
C HIS A 276 -14.85 11.50 -7.37
N ALA A 277 -14.68 10.25 -6.96
CA ALA A 277 -14.04 9.20 -7.74
C ALA A 277 -15.03 8.15 -8.29
N GLY A 278 -16.34 8.37 -8.20
CA GLY A 278 -17.33 7.37 -8.59
C GLY A 278 -17.24 6.06 -7.81
N GLY A 279 -16.69 6.13 -6.58
CA GLY A 279 -16.50 4.96 -5.70
C GLY A 279 -15.21 4.17 -5.98
N ARG A 280 -14.39 4.54 -6.97
CA ARG A 280 -13.18 3.79 -7.36
C ARG A 280 -12.11 3.81 -6.27
N VAL A 281 -11.87 2.65 -5.65
CA VAL A 281 -10.85 2.44 -4.63
C VAL A 281 -10.07 1.16 -4.90
N VAL A 282 -8.75 1.23 -4.78
CA VAL A 282 -7.85 0.06 -4.76
C VAL A 282 -6.94 0.17 -3.55
N ALA A 283 -6.97 -0.84 -2.67
CA ALA A 283 -6.06 -0.92 -1.53
C ALA A 283 -5.02 -2.03 -1.74
N THR A 284 -3.81 -1.82 -1.24
CA THR A 284 -2.74 -2.82 -1.28
C THR A 284 -2.10 -2.97 0.10
N LEU A 285 -1.80 -4.21 0.47
CA LEU A 285 -1.13 -4.53 1.73
C LEU A 285 0.28 -3.95 1.74
N GLU A 286 0.62 -3.24 2.82
CA GLU A 286 1.97 -2.79 3.14
C GLU A 286 2.47 -3.47 4.42
N GLY A 287 2.73 -2.74 5.49
CA GLY A 287 3.22 -3.25 6.79
C GLY A 287 2.16 -3.93 7.65
N GLY A 288 2.59 -4.35 8.83
CA GLY A 288 1.83 -5.09 9.84
C GLY A 288 2.54 -6.38 10.23
N TYR A 289 3.11 -6.43 11.46
CA TYR A 289 4.09 -7.45 11.88
C TYR A 289 3.65 -8.22 13.13
N ASP A 290 2.65 -7.77 13.88
CA ASP A 290 1.90 -8.62 14.79
C ASP A 290 0.82 -9.37 13.99
N LEU A 291 0.95 -10.69 13.90
CA LEU A 291 0.08 -11.51 13.04
C LEU A 291 -1.39 -11.50 13.49
N THR A 292 -1.65 -11.35 14.78
CA THR A 292 -3.01 -11.29 15.32
C THR A 292 -3.67 -9.97 14.98
N ALA A 293 -2.96 -8.87 15.20
CA ALA A 293 -3.42 -7.54 14.82
C ALA A 293 -3.61 -7.41 13.30
N LEU A 294 -2.65 -7.92 12.51
CA LEU A 294 -2.73 -7.91 11.05
C LEU A 294 -4.00 -8.62 10.55
N LYS A 295 -4.34 -9.81 11.10
CA LYS A 295 -5.58 -10.52 10.79
C LYS A 295 -6.81 -9.67 11.09
N ALA A 296 -6.90 -9.14 12.30
CA ALA A 296 -8.07 -8.41 12.77
C ALA A 296 -8.25 -7.08 12.03
N SER A 297 -7.18 -6.31 11.88
CA SER A 297 -7.20 -5.01 11.21
C SER A 297 -7.46 -5.13 9.70
N THR A 298 -6.85 -6.12 9.01
CA THR A 298 -7.17 -6.39 7.60
C THR A 298 -8.64 -6.79 7.43
N ALA A 299 -9.16 -7.67 8.30
CA ALA A 299 -10.57 -8.05 8.27
C ALA A 299 -11.49 -6.84 8.51
N ALA A 300 -11.14 -5.94 9.43
CA ALA A 300 -11.87 -4.71 9.69
C ALA A 300 -11.91 -3.79 8.45
N HIS A 301 -10.78 -3.59 7.79
CA HIS A 301 -10.68 -2.84 6.54
C HIS A 301 -11.53 -3.45 5.42
N LEU A 302 -11.43 -4.77 5.21
CA LEU A 302 -12.17 -5.47 4.15
C LEU A 302 -13.68 -5.47 4.37
N ARG A 303 -14.16 -5.58 5.64
CA ARG A 303 -15.60 -5.45 5.93
C ARG A 303 -16.16 -4.13 5.41
N VAL A 304 -15.41 -3.06 5.57
CA VAL A 304 -15.82 -1.74 5.08
C VAL A 304 -15.78 -1.69 3.55
N LEU A 305 -14.72 -2.16 2.91
CA LEU A 305 -14.66 -2.23 1.44
C LEU A 305 -15.83 -3.02 0.83
N MET A 306 -16.25 -4.10 1.50
CA MET A 306 -17.37 -4.96 1.05
C MET A 306 -18.76 -4.41 1.37
N SER A 307 -18.87 -3.37 2.19
CA SER A 307 -20.16 -2.81 2.65
C SER A 307 -20.68 -1.64 1.84
N VAL A 308 -19.89 -1.15 0.92
CA VAL A 308 -20.13 0.10 0.16
C VAL A 308 -20.98 -0.12 -1.08
#